data_5d4cfd2289109d2d7c0e7f41bac634a7
#
_entry.id   5d4cfd2289109d2d7c0e7f41bac634a7
#
_cell.length_a   1.000
_cell.length_b   1.000
_cell.length_c   1.000
_cell.angle_alpha   90.00
_cell.angle_beta   90.00
_cell.angle_gamma   90.00
#
_symmetry.space_group_name_H-M   'P 1'
#
loop_
_entity.id
_entity.type
_entity.pdbx_description
1 polymer ?
#
loop_
_entity_poly.entity_id
_entity_poly.type
_entity_poly.pdbx_seq_one_letter_code
_entity_poly.pdbx_strand_id
1 'polypeptide(L)'
;MKKILYLLILTCHIGFSQQTVDLDNSSVKWIGNQISGKSHFGTLSFESAKLSFTNNDFNGGEFVVDMSSISVDDLTGKGKKSLEGHLMSDDFFSVNKFKTSKLELKKVVKAGPSEYNAMGNLTIKGKTHPADIKFTINRNNNSMIAKLVFDRSKYDVRYGSGSFFENLGDRLILDDIELEVTIKMM
;
A
#
# COMPACT_ATOMS: atom_id res chain seq x y z
N MET A 1 55.03 38.10 -12.49
CA MET A 1 53.60 37.95 -12.90
C MET A 1 53.09 36.61 -12.35
N LYS A 2 52.27 36.62 -11.28
CA LYS A 2 51.70 35.41 -10.67
C LYS A 2 50.43 35.04 -11.39
N LYS A 3 50.39 33.89 -12.12
CA LYS A 3 49.20 33.34 -12.72
C LYS A 3 48.37 32.69 -11.62
N ILE A 4 47.18 33.24 -11.30
CA ILE A 4 46.17 32.66 -10.40
C ILE A 4 45.36 31.65 -11.21
N LEU A 5 45.49 30.38 -10.91
CA LEU A 5 44.70 29.29 -11.47
C LEU A 5 43.38 29.18 -10.69
N TYR A 6 42.28 29.62 -11.31
CA TYR A 6 40.94 29.41 -10.73
C TYR A 6 40.52 27.95 -10.95
N LEU A 7 40.48 27.18 -9.86
CA LEU A 7 39.92 25.83 -9.83
C LEU A 7 38.40 25.96 -9.81
N LEU A 8 37.73 25.70 -10.94
CA LEU A 8 36.27 25.65 -11.01
C LEU A 8 35.78 24.36 -10.33
N ILE A 9 35.33 24.45 -9.06
CA ILE A 9 34.73 23.32 -8.35
C ILE A 9 33.29 23.16 -8.88
N LEU A 10 33.08 22.17 -9.74
CA LEU A 10 31.75 21.76 -10.19
C LEU A 10 31.05 21.01 -9.07
N THR A 11 30.20 21.69 -8.31
CA THR A 11 29.37 21.05 -7.28
C THR A 11 28.21 20.33 -7.97
N CYS A 12 28.25 19.01 -7.98
CA CYS A 12 27.12 18.19 -8.39
C CYS A 12 26.01 18.27 -7.32
N HIS A 13 24.95 19.02 -7.60
CA HIS A 13 23.78 19.06 -6.73
C HIS A 13 22.91 17.83 -6.98
N ILE A 14 22.88 16.90 -6.03
CA ILE A 14 21.91 15.80 -6.02
C ILE A 14 20.56 16.42 -5.66
N GLY A 15 19.66 16.53 -6.63
CA GLY A 15 18.31 17.04 -6.43
C GLY A 15 17.43 15.98 -5.77
N PHE A 16 17.02 16.21 -4.52
CA PHE A 16 15.94 15.47 -3.87
C PHE A 16 14.63 16.21 -4.15
N SER A 17 13.64 15.49 -4.67
CA SER A 17 12.31 16.03 -4.93
C SER A 17 11.27 15.18 -4.23
N GLN A 18 10.36 15.82 -3.50
CA GLN A 18 9.11 15.22 -3.06
C GLN A 18 8.04 15.57 -4.10
N GLN A 19 7.31 14.56 -4.57
CA GLN A 19 6.20 14.77 -5.47
C GLN A 19 4.89 14.70 -4.71
N THR A 20 4.01 15.67 -4.97
CA THR A 20 2.68 15.73 -4.37
C THR A 20 1.78 14.68 -5.00
N VAL A 21 0.95 14.05 -4.20
CA VAL A 21 -0.02 13.03 -4.60
C VAL A 21 -1.42 13.62 -4.56
N ASP A 22 -2.17 13.40 -5.62
CA ASP A 22 -3.60 13.66 -5.68
C ASP A 22 -4.34 12.53 -4.95
N LEU A 23 -4.68 12.75 -3.67
CA LEU A 23 -5.28 11.73 -2.81
C LEU A 23 -6.69 11.38 -3.27
N ASP A 24 -7.45 12.32 -3.83
CA ASP A 24 -8.83 12.12 -4.26
C ASP A 24 -8.92 11.18 -5.48
N ASN A 25 -7.89 11.18 -6.32
CA ASN A 25 -7.75 10.31 -7.49
C ASN A 25 -6.81 9.13 -7.27
N SER A 26 -6.44 8.87 -6.01
CA SER A 26 -5.61 7.74 -5.59
C SER A 26 -6.40 6.79 -4.71
N SER A 27 -6.16 5.49 -4.82
CA SER A 27 -6.92 4.49 -4.05
C SER A 27 -6.13 3.20 -3.84
N VAL A 28 -6.53 2.47 -2.81
CA VAL A 28 -6.10 1.09 -2.54
C VAL A 28 -7.29 0.18 -2.75
N LYS A 29 -7.25 -0.69 -3.75
CA LYS A 29 -8.20 -1.78 -3.93
C LYS A 29 -7.70 -3.00 -3.17
N TRP A 30 -8.56 -3.59 -2.35
CA TRP A 30 -8.30 -4.85 -1.66
C TRP A 30 -9.11 -5.98 -2.24
N ILE A 31 -8.56 -7.21 -2.22
CA ILE A 31 -9.23 -8.44 -2.66
C ILE A 31 -8.96 -9.51 -1.60
N GLY A 32 -10.01 -10.09 -1.07
CA GLY A 32 -9.98 -11.20 -0.12
C GLY A 32 -10.73 -12.41 -0.68
N ASN A 33 -10.11 -13.59 -0.59
CA ASN A 33 -10.62 -14.81 -1.19
C ASN A 33 -10.98 -15.84 -0.11
N GLN A 34 -12.03 -16.64 -0.37
CA GLN A 34 -12.39 -17.81 0.42
C GLN A 34 -11.92 -19.09 -0.30
N ILE A 35 -11.70 -20.16 0.46
CA ILE A 35 -11.33 -21.47 -0.09
C ILE A 35 -12.42 -22.02 -1.05
N SER A 36 -13.66 -21.62 -0.85
CA SER A 36 -14.80 -21.97 -1.71
C SER A 36 -14.80 -21.32 -3.10
N GLY A 37 -13.80 -20.45 -3.40
CA GLY A 37 -13.71 -19.67 -4.63
C GLY A 37 -14.53 -18.38 -4.62
N LYS A 38 -15.24 -18.06 -3.52
CA LYS A 38 -15.86 -16.75 -3.36
C LYS A 38 -14.80 -15.70 -3.05
N SER A 39 -14.99 -14.51 -3.59
CA SER A 39 -14.12 -13.36 -3.30
C SER A 39 -14.97 -12.14 -2.96
N HIS A 40 -14.43 -11.28 -2.11
CA HIS A 40 -14.94 -9.94 -1.88
C HIS A 40 -13.85 -8.94 -2.19
N PHE A 41 -14.24 -7.78 -2.69
CA PHE A 41 -13.31 -6.69 -2.96
C PHE A 41 -13.92 -5.33 -2.64
N GLY A 42 -13.06 -4.37 -2.46
CA GLY A 42 -13.47 -2.99 -2.23
C GLY A 42 -12.29 -2.04 -2.24
N THR A 43 -12.50 -0.84 -1.74
CA THR A 43 -11.52 0.23 -1.79
C THR A 43 -11.27 0.85 -0.42
N LEU A 44 -10.12 1.51 -0.32
CA LEU A 44 -9.67 2.34 0.79
C LEU A 44 -9.06 3.62 0.23
N SER A 45 -9.23 4.72 0.96
CA SER A 45 -8.65 6.02 0.64
C SER A 45 -7.34 6.24 1.40
N PHE A 46 -6.47 7.06 0.84
CA PHE A 46 -5.29 7.52 1.55
C PHE A 46 -5.61 8.66 2.51
N GLU A 47 -5.08 8.61 3.73
CA GLU A 47 -4.98 9.76 4.62
C GLU A 47 -3.81 10.66 4.19
N SER A 48 -2.68 10.05 3.80
CA SER A 48 -1.54 10.76 3.24
C SER A 48 -0.67 9.84 2.37
N ALA A 49 0.00 10.44 1.40
CA ALA A 49 0.99 9.75 0.59
C ALA A 49 2.14 10.70 0.24
N LYS A 50 3.37 10.22 0.41
CA LYS A 50 4.60 10.95 0.08
C LYS A 50 5.46 10.09 -0.81
N LEU A 51 5.90 10.66 -1.93
CA LEU A 51 6.81 10.03 -2.87
C LEU A 51 8.13 10.77 -2.86
N SER A 52 9.22 10.02 -2.86
CA SER A 52 10.58 10.57 -2.91
C SER A 52 11.27 10.16 -4.20
N PHE A 53 11.92 11.12 -4.83
CA PHE A 53 12.68 10.92 -6.07
C PHE A 53 14.08 11.51 -5.93
N THR A 54 15.05 10.88 -6.56
CA THR A 54 16.41 11.41 -6.73
C THR A 54 16.75 11.35 -8.20
N ASN A 55 17.11 12.48 -8.81
CA ASN A 55 17.41 12.58 -10.25
C ASN A 55 16.31 11.96 -11.12
N ASN A 56 15.04 12.21 -10.79
CA ASN A 56 13.84 11.63 -11.41
C ASN A 56 13.64 10.11 -11.24
N ASP A 57 14.50 9.40 -10.54
CA ASP A 57 14.26 8.00 -10.19
C ASP A 57 13.53 7.90 -8.83
N PHE A 58 12.47 7.10 -8.80
CA PHE A 58 11.73 6.78 -7.58
C PHE A 58 12.63 6.03 -6.60
N ASN A 59 12.77 6.53 -5.39
CA ASN A 59 13.68 5.97 -4.40
C ASN A 59 13.06 5.73 -3.02
N GLY A 60 11.80 6.13 -2.80
CA GLY A 60 11.15 5.91 -1.52
C GLY A 60 9.76 6.51 -1.43
N GLY A 61 9.11 6.26 -0.29
CA GLY A 61 7.80 6.82 -0.02
C GLY A 61 7.23 6.35 1.31
N GLU A 62 6.20 7.05 1.75
CA GLU A 62 5.40 6.73 2.91
C GLU A 62 3.93 6.88 2.53
N PHE A 63 3.12 5.89 2.87
CA PHE A 63 1.70 5.82 2.53
C PHE A 63 0.91 5.50 3.79
N VAL A 64 -0.06 6.34 4.12
CA VAL A 64 -0.98 6.15 5.23
C VAL A 64 -2.38 6.02 4.66
N VAL A 65 -3.06 4.95 5.02
CA VAL A 65 -4.42 4.61 4.58
C VAL A 65 -5.38 4.87 5.73
N ASP A 66 -6.49 5.56 5.45
CA ASP A 66 -7.61 5.70 6.39
C ASP A 66 -8.43 4.40 6.40
N MET A 67 -8.33 3.64 7.49
CA MET A 67 -9.07 2.38 7.65
C MET A 67 -10.56 2.59 7.83
N SER A 68 -11.02 3.79 8.20
CA SER A 68 -12.44 4.11 8.29
C SER A 68 -13.12 4.28 6.93
N SER A 69 -12.33 4.46 5.88
CA SER A 69 -12.78 4.57 4.50
C SER A 69 -13.05 3.22 3.81
N ILE A 70 -12.83 2.09 4.52
CA ILE A 70 -13.00 0.77 3.93
C ILE A 70 -14.40 0.60 3.34
N SER A 71 -14.48 0.30 2.05
CA SER A 71 -15.71 0.00 1.36
C SER A 71 -15.70 -1.42 0.79
N VAL A 72 -16.89 -1.95 0.57
CA VAL A 72 -17.14 -3.23 -0.15
C VAL A 72 -17.84 -2.89 -1.45
N ASP A 73 -17.25 -3.23 -2.59
CA ASP A 73 -17.70 -2.74 -3.88
C ASP A 73 -18.40 -3.83 -4.73
N ASP A 74 -18.30 -5.10 -4.33
CA ASP A 74 -18.96 -6.24 -4.95
C ASP A 74 -20.36 -6.52 -4.38
N LEU A 75 -20.76 -5.87 -3.30
CA LEU A 75 -22.07 -6.04 -2.66
C LEU A 75 -22.85 -4.73 -2.63
N THR A 76 -24.19 -4.86 -2.44
CA THR A 76 -25.11 -3.72 -2.29
C THR A 76 -26.01 -3.87 -1.05
N GLY A 77 -26.66 -2.77 -0.67
CA GLY A 77 -27.68 -2.76 0.37
C GLY A 77 -27.24 -3.29 1.72
N LYS A 78 -28.01 -4.22 2.30
CA LYS A 78 -27.72 -4.78 3.64
C LYS A 78 -26.45 -5.63 3.67
N GLY A 79 -26.16 -6.37 2.60
CA GLY A 79 -24.95 -7.20 2.49
C GLY A 79 -23.69 -6.37 2.56
N LYS A 80 -23.62 -5.30 1.78
CA LYS A 80 -22.52 -4.33 1.82
C LYS A 80 -22.28 -3.80 3.24
N LYS A 81 -23.32 -3.21 3.85
CA LYS A 81 -23.23 -2.63 5.21
C LYS A 81 -22.81 -3.65 6.27
N SER A 82 -23.30 -4.89 6.16
CA SER A 82 -22.96 -5.95 7.10
C SER A 82 -21.49 -6.33 7.01
N LEU A 83 -20.96 -6.48 5.78
CA LEU A 83 -19.55 -6.85 5.58
C LEU A 83 -18.62 -5.68 5.95
N GLU A 84 -18.94 -4.45 5.56
CA GLU A 84 -18.17 -3.26 5.98
C GLU A 84 -18.10 -3.15 7.51
N GLY A 85 -19.24 -3.29 8.22
CA GLY A 85 -19.27 -3.26 9.67
C GLY A 85 -18.43 -4.38 10.29
N HIS A 86 -18.44 -5.58 9.69
CA HIS A 86 -17.63 -6.71 10.14
C HIS A 86 -16.13 -6.45 9.93
N LEU A 87 -15.73 -5.95 8.76
CA LEU A 87 -14.34 -5.60 8.48
C LEU A 87 -13.80 -4.53 9.44
N MET A 88 -14.64 -3.57 9.85
CA MET A 88 -14.28 -2.52 10.81
C MET A 88 -14.23 -3.02 12.26
N SER A 89 -14.90 -4.14 12.60
CA SER A 89 -15.05 -4.64 13.96
C SER A 89 -13.75 -5.17 14.58
N ASP A 90 -13.79 -5.45 15.87
CA ASP A 90 -12.65 -6.03 16.61
C ASP A 90 -12.28 -7.44 16.13
N ASP A 91 -13.24 -8.16 15.53
CA ASP A 91 -13.01 -9.49 14.95
C ASP A 91 -12.10 -9.42 13.68
N PHE A 92 -11.97 -8.22 13.07
CA PHE A 92 -11.20 -8.05 11.86
C PHE A 92 -10.11 -6.98 12.03
N PHE A 93 -10.33 -5.75 11.54
CA PHE A 93 -9.29 -4.70 11.56
C PHE A 93 -9.31 -3.81 12.81
N SER A 94 -10.33 -3.90 13.67
CA SER A 94 -10.47 -3.08 14.90
C SER A 94 -10.32 -1.57 14.61
N VAL A 95 -11.01 -1.07 13.60
CA VAL A 95 -10.81 0.30 13.04
C VAL A 95 -10.98 1.39 14.11
N ASN A 96 -11.84 1.18 15.11
CA ASN A 96 -11.99 2.12 16.23
C ASN A 96 -10.69 2.31 17.04
N LYS A 97 -9.83 1.29 17.09
CA LYS A 97 -8.54 1.32 17.80
C LYS A 97 -7.38 1.66 16.87
N PHE A 98 -7.45 1.19 15.64
CA PHE A 98 -6.39 1.33 14.63
C PHE A 98 -6.97 2.02 13.39
N LYS A 99 -7.03 3.34 13.46
CA LYS A 99 -7.66 4.16 12.41
C LYS A 99 -6.89 4.18 11.11
N THR A 100 -5.60 3.86 11.15
CA THR A 100 -4.72 3.90 9.97
C THR A 100 -3.91 2.62 9.82
N SER A 101 -3.56 2.33 8.56
CA SER A 101 -2.51 1.38 8.19
C SER A 101 -1.42 2.14 7.45
N LYS A 102 -0.17 1.70 7.56
CA LYS A 102 0.99 2.43 7.04
C LYS A 102 1.94 1.52 6.28
N LEU A 103 2.39 1.98 5.11
CA LEU A 103 3.54 1.39 4.40
C LEU A 103 4.67 2.42 4.36
N GLU A 104 5.84 2.04 4.83
CA GLU A 104 7.06 2.83 4.75
C GLU A 104 8.10 2.08 3.91
N LEU A 105 8.49 2.62 2.76
CA LEU A 105 9.49 2.01 1.90
C LEU A 105 10.89 2.20 2.50
N LYS A 106 11.64 1.11 2.58
CA LYS A 106 13.01 1.09 3.11
C LYS A 106 14.08 0.96 2.03
N LYS A 107 13.73 0.29 0.94
CA LYS A 107 14.62 0.09 -0.19
C LYS A 107 13.80 0.06 -1.48
N VAL A 108 14.23 0.81 -2.47
CA VAL A 108 13.65 0.80 -3.82
C VAL A 108 14.76 0.51 -4.81
N VAL A 109 14.50 -0.42 -5.73
CA VAL A 109 15.44 -0.83 -6.78
C VAL A 109 14.72 -0.76 -8.11
N LYS A 110 15.29 -0.04 -9.06
CA LYS A 110 14.81 0.02 -10.44
C LYS A 110 14.98 -1.35 -11.11
N ALA A 111 13.89 -1.89 -11.66
CA ALA A 111 13.84 -3.19 -12.30
C ALA A 111 13.68 -3.12 -13.82
N GLY A 112 13.31 -1.94 -14.34
CA GLY A 112 13.09 -1.68 -15.75
C GLY A 112 12.93 -0.19 -16.04
N PRO A 113 12.60 0.21 -17.27
CA PRO A 113 12.41 1.63 -17.62
C PRO A 113 11.39 2.36 -16.78
N SER A 114 10.32 1.65 -16.38
CA SER A 114 9.20 2.16 -15.57
C SER A 114 8.90 1.28 -14.36
N GLU A 115 9.65 0.23 -14.12
CA GLU A 115 9.40 -0.80 -13.12
C GLU A 115 10.37 -0.68 -11.96
N TYR A 116 9.85 -0.86 -10.74
CA TYR A 116 10.61 -0.80 -9.50
C TYR A 116 10.17 -1.92 -8.56
N ASN A 117 11.12 -2.56 -7.92
CA ASN A 117 10.90 -3.44 -6.78
C ASN A 117 11.24 -2.68 -5.51
N ALA A 118 10.39 -2.79 -4.51
CA ALA A 118 10.64 -2.17 -3.22
C ALA A 118 10.42 -3.15 -2.08
N MET A 119 11.16 -2.94 -1.02
CA MET A 119 10.95 -3.55 0.29
C MET A 119 10.57 -2.46 1.27
N GLY A 120 9.59 -2.72 2.10
CA GLY A 120 9.11 -1.76 3.09
C GLY A 120 8.60 -2.44 4.36
N ASN A 121 8.20 -1.63 5.30
CA ASN A 121 7.52 -2.04 6.51
C ASN A 121 6.03 -1.73 6.37
N LEU A 122 5.20 -2.75 6.38
CA LEU A 122 3.73 -2.63 6.39
C LEU A 122 3.24 -2.78 7.82
N THR A 123 2.48 -1.79 8.29
CA THR A 123 1.88 -1.77 9.64
C THR A 123 0.36 -1.84 9.51
N ILE A 124 -0.25 -2.88 10.08
CA ILE A 124 -1.70 -3.08 10.18
C ILE A 124 -2.03 -3.50 11.61
N LYS A 125 -3.11 -3.00 12.20
CA LYS A 125 -3.49 -3.29 13.60
C LYS A 125 -2.33 -3.11 14.60
N GLY A 126 -1.46 -2.11 14.40
CA GLY A 126 -0.31 -1.84 15.24
C GLY A 126 0.83 -2.86 15.13
N LYS A 127 0.75 -3.86 14.26
CA LYS A 127 1.80 -4.82 13.99
C LYS A 127 2.52 -4.48 12.69
N THR A 128 3.85 -4.57 12.71
CA THR A 128 4.71 -4.21 11.56
C THR A 128 5.46 -5.42 11.07
N HIS A 129 5.36 -5.70 9.77
CA HIS A 129 6.10 -6.77 9.10
C HIS A 129 6.69 -6.28 7.78
N PRO A 130 7.78 -6.90 7.31
CA PRO A 130 8.33 -6.64 5.96
C PRO A 130 7.31 -6.96 4.88
N ALA A 131 7.29 -6.15 3.83
CA ALA A 131 6.49 -6.38 2.63
C ALA A 131 7.32 -6.09 1.38
N ASP A 132 7.10 -6.90 0.35
CA ASP A 132 7.66 -6.72 -0.98
C ASP A 132 6.61 -6.11 -1.90
N ILE A 133 6.96 -5.05 -2.60
CA ILE A 133 6.05 -4.28 -3.43
C ILE A 133 6.64 -4.13 -4.83
N LYS A 134 5.80 -4.30 -5.85
CA LYS A 134 6.15 -3.98 -7.24
C LYS A 134 5.44 -2.72 -7.66
N PHE A 135 6.18 -1.78 -8.21
CA PHE A 135 5.67 -0.51 -8.73
C PHE A 135 5.91 -0.40 -10.22
N THR A 136 4.93 0.16 -10.91
CA THR A 136 5.06 0.61 -12.30
C THR A 136 4.68 2.07 -12.38
N ILE A 137 5.59 2.91 -12.87
CA ILE A 137 5.37 4.36 -13.03
C ILE A 137 5.05 4.67 -14.49
N ASN A 138 3.90 5.27 -14.73
CA ASN A 138 3.53 5.80 -16.04
C ASN A 138 3.67 7.33 -16.02
N ARG A 139 4.76 7.83 -16.60
CA ARG A 139 5.07 9.27 -16.63
C ARG A 139 4.16 10.04 -17.58
N ASN A 140 3.57 9.39 -18.60
CA ASN A 140 2.72 10.07 -19.58
C ASN A 140 1.40 10.55 -18.99
N ASN A 141 0.88 9.83 -18.00
CA ASN A 141 -0.37 10.20 -17.31
C ASN A 141 -0.15 10.52 -15.82
N ASN A 142 1.08 10.70 -15.38
CA ASN A 142 1.46 11.00 -14.01
C ASN A 142 0.82 10.01 -13.01
N SER A 143 0.95 8.71 -13.25
CA SER A 143 0.42 7.69 -12.35
C SER A 143 1.45 6.64 -11.95
N MET A 144 1.22 6.04 -10.79
CA MET A 144 1.96 4.89 -10.31
C MET A 144 0.94 3.80 -9.93
N ILE A 145 1.22 2.59 -10.34
CA ILE A 145 0.47 1.41 -9.94
C ILE A 145 1.39 0.56 -9.06
N ALA A 146 0.88 0.09 -7.93
CA ALA A 146 1.60 -0.85 -7.08
C ALA A 146 0.75 -2.10 -6.82
N LYS A 147 1.43 -3.24 -6.67
CA LYS A 147 0.83 -4.50 -6.26
C LYS A 147 1.61 -5.10 -5.12
N LEU A 148 0.89 -5.56 -4.13
CA LEU A 148 1.46 -6.33 -3.02
C LEU A 148 0.44 -7.36 -2.52
N VAL A 149 0.96 -8.44 -1.95
CA VAL A 149 0.18 -9.44 -1.22
C VAL A 149 0.72 -9.50 0.19
N PHE A 150 -0.17 -9.53 1.17
CA PHE A 150 0.23 -9.70 2.56
C PHE A 150 -0.61 -10.78 3.25
N ASP A 151 0.03 -11.50 4.14
CA ASP A 151 -0.60 -12.49 5.01
C ASP A 151 -1.22 -11.78 6.22
N ARG A 152 -2.57 -11.71 6.26
CA ARG A 152 -3.34 -11.03 7.31
C ARG A 152 -3.19 -11.67 8.69
N SER A 153 -2.83 -12.95 8.74
CA SER A 153 -2.64 -13.66 10.02
C SER A 153 -1.49 -13.08 10.84
N LYS A 154 -0.44 -12.58 10.17
CA LYS A 154 0.70 -11.89 10.81
C LYS A 154 0.30 -10.61 11.53
N TYR A 155 -0.82 -10.01 11.13
CA TYR A 155 -1.36 -8.78 11.73
C TYR A 155 -2.50 -9.03 12.71
N ASP A 156 -2.67 -10.29 13.17
CA ASP A 156 -3.69 -10.68 14.13
C ASP A 156 -5.13 -10.43 13.62
N VAL A 157 -5.35 -10.59 12.32
CA VAL A 157 -6.66 -10.62 11.68
C VAL A 157 -7.08 -12.07 11.58
N ARG A 158 -7.82 -12.55 12.61
CA ARG A 158 -8.02 -13.98 12.86
C ARG A 158 -9.26 -14.58 12.22
N TYR A 159 -10.30 -13.80 12.05
CA TYR A 159 -11.62 -14.32 11.65
C TYR A 159 -11.55 -15.19 10.39
N GLY A 160 -12.04 -16.43 10.51
CA GLY A 160 -12.06 -17.39 9.42
C GLY A 160 -10.71 -17.83 8.87
N SER A 161 -9.60 -17.58 9.57
CA SER A 161 -8.25 -17.93 9.17
C SER A 161 -7.89 -19.35 9.59
N GLY A 162 -7.38 -20.14 8.63
CA GLY A 162 -6.86 -21.48 8.90
C GLY A 162 -5.60 -21.51 9.76
N SER A 163 -4.91 -20.36 9.90
CA SER A 163 -3.76 -20.21 10.80
C SER A 163 -4.14 -20.17 12.27
N PHE A 164 -5.42 -19.94 12.61
CA PHE A 164 -5.90 -19.85 13.98
C PHE A 164 -7.01 -20.85 14.32
N PHE A 165 -7.76 -21.34 13.33
CA PHE A 165 -8.93 -22.18 13.54
C PHE A 165 -8.90 -23.41 12.64
N GLU A 166 -9.26 -24.55 13.20
CA GLU A 166 -9.42 -25.81 12.46
C GLU A 166 -10.88 -26.01 12.02
N ASN A 167 -11.10 -26.93 11.07
CA ASN A 167 -12.44 -27.39 10.65
C ASN A 167 -13.37 -26.29 10.11
N LEU A 168 -12.82 -25.27 9.47
CA LEU A 168 -13.57 -24.16 8.88
C LEU A 168 -14.37 -24.57 7.63
N GLY A 169 -13.93 -25.62 6.90
CA GLY A 169 -14.53 -26.03 5.64
C GLY A 169 -14.62 -24.86 4.65
N ASP A 170 -15.75 -24.72 3.97
CA ASP A 170 -15.99 -23.65 2.97
C ASP A 170 -16.01 -22.24 3.55
N ARG A 171 -16.01 -22.09 4.90
CA ARG A 171 -15.96 -20.78 5.58
C ARG A 171 -14.54 -20.26 5.74
N LEU A 172 -13.53 -21.03 5.37
CA LEU A 172 -12.13 -20.62 5.43
C LEU A 172 -11.90 -19.44 4.49
N ILE A 173 -11.40 -18.35 5.06
CA ILE A 173 -10.93 -17.17 4.34
C ILE A 173 -9.41 -17.28 4.21
N LEU A 174 -8.88 -17.18 2.98
CA LEU A 174 -7.45 -17.25 2.75
C LEU A 174 -6.73 -16.11 3.50
N ASP A 175 -5.52 -16.39 3.98
CA ASP A 175 -4.76 -15.39 4.74
C ASP A 175 -4.07 -14.37 3.84
N ASP A 176 -3.85 -14.71 2.58
CA ASP A 176 -3.31 -13.79 1.59
C ASP A 176 -4.37 -12.79 1.13
N ILE A 177 -4.09 -11.51 1.34
CA ILE A 177 -4.88 -10.38 0.84
C ILE A 177 -4.08 -9.69 -0.24
N GLU A 178 -4.71 -9.51 -1.40
CA GLU A 178 -4.11 -8.82 -2.53
C GLU A 178 -4.48 -7.33 -2.49
N LEU A 179 -3.50 -6.47 -2.71
CA LEU A 179 -3.71 -5.03 -2.86
C LEU A 179 -3.25 -4.57 -4.25
N GLU A 180 -4.13 -3.83 -4.92
CA GLU A 180 -3.83 -3.07 -6.13
C GLU A 180 -3.95 -1.58 -5.79
N VAL A 181 -2.86 -0.86 -5.92
CA VAL A 181 -2.78 0.54 -5.51
C VAL A 181 -2.62 1.41 -6.75
N THR A 182 -3.47 2.42 -6.86
CA THR A 182 -3.34 3.47 -7.88
C THR A 182 -2.97 4.77 -7.19
N ILE A 183 -1.90 5.41 -7.63
CA ILE A 183 -1.44 6.70 -7.15
C ILE A 183 -1.43 7.67 -8.33
N LYS A 184 -2.11 8.80 -8.17
CA LYS A 184 -2.09 9.91 -9.11
C LYS A 184 -1.12 10.97 -8.58
N MET A 185 -0.12 11.32 -9.40
CA MET A 185 0.85 12.36 -9.08
C MET A 185 0.40 13.71 -9.68
N MET A 186 0.61 14.80 -8.95
CA MET A 186 0.36 16.16 -9.44
C MET A 186 1.54 16.71 -10.23
#